data_6298bb183de9a8007fff2e94582d2552
#
_entry.id   6298bb183de9a8007fff2e94582d2552
#
_cell.length_a   1.000
_cell.length_b   1.000
_cell.length_c   1.000
_cell.angle_alpha   90.00
_cell.angle_beta   90.00
_cell.angle_gamma   90.00
#
_symmetry.space_group_name_H-M   'P 1'
#
loop_
_entity.id
_entity.type
_entity.pdbx_description
1 polymer ?
#
loop_
_entity_poly.entity_id
_entity_poly.type
_entity_poly.pdbx_seq_one_letter_code
_entity_poly.pdbx_strand_id
1 'polypeptide(L)'
;MKRKILSLLLTVTMMLGVLTGCGGGSGDSGSGSGSGSNKGGTGGSGNKGAASETIEVGIILPTKDEPRWLQDQKQFETILGDAGFTYQVLFSQASSATEKTNVETLISKDMKVLIICAQDGAAAAAAVEAAKAAGVTVIAYDRLITGTDAVDYYVTFDSFAVGVAQGQYLVDNAPEGTGIPLYLYAGAASDNNAFIFFEGAWSVLQPKVADGTFKIVNSSEAVALQDKAELSRDEIAKIIGQVTTDWDFNAAKSKAESHLTAVGADAKGDVVVLAPNDGTSRAISDVFATDTDITHYIISGQDSEKASVQYIIDGKQSMTVFKDTRTLAADSVSMAVDVLDGKTPATDTTYNNEKIDVPAKQTPIVVVTKDNVKSALVDSGYYAASDFTGLE
;
A
#
# COMPACT_ATOMS: atom_id res chain seq x y z
N MET A 1 -9.06 -8.46 -34.96
CA MET A 1 -10.47 -8.39 -34.50
C MET A 1 -10.61 -7.14 -33.66
N LYS A 2 -11.45 -6.21 -34.05
CA LYS A 2 -11.61 -4.93 -33.33
C LYS A 2 -12.35 -5.20 -32.02
N ARG A 3 -11.66 -5.11 -30.88
CA ARG A 3 -12.29 -5.14 -29.55
C ARG A 3 -13.09 -3.84 -29.38
N LYS A 4 -14.35 -3.95 -29.03
CA LYS A 4 -15.22 -2.79 -28.77
C LYS A 4 -14.96 -2.32 -27.35
N ILE A 5 -14.38 -1.14 -27.22
CA ILE A 5 -14.26 -0.45 -25.93
C ILE A 5 -15.65 0.06 -25.57
N LEU A 6 -16.24 -0.53 -24.55
CA LEU A 6 -17.52 -0.09 -23.98
C LEU A 6 -17.20 0.84 -22.80
N SER A 7 -17.47 2.13 -22.98
CA SER A 7 -17.40 3.10 -21.88
C SER A 7 -18.45 2.72 -20.86
N LEU A 8 -18.04 2.11 -19.74
CA LEU A 8 -18.93 1.65 -18.68
C LEU A 8 -19.18 2.79 -17.70
N LEU A 9 -20.28 3.52 -17.90
CA LEU A 9 -20.91 4.29 -16.82
C LEU A 9 -21.52 3.28 -15.83
N LEU A 10 -21.00 3.26 -14.62
CA LEU A 10 -21.42 2.35 -13.55
C LEU A 10 -22.81 2.79 -13.03
N THR A 11 -23.88 2.14 -13.49
CA THR A 11 -25.15 2.14 -12.79
C THR A 11 -25.31 0.80 -12.07
N VAL A 12 -25.18 0.83 -10.75
CA VAL A 12 -25.42 -0.32 -9.87
C VAL A 12 -26.93 -0.58 -9.82
N THR A 13 -27.36 -1.74 -10.33
CA THR A 13 -28.72 -2.26 -10.12
C THR A 13 -28.62 -3.58 -9.36
N MET A 14 -29.07 -3.58 -8.11
CA MET A 14 -29.22 -4.79 -7.28
C MET A 14 -30.28 -5.72 -7.90
N MET A 15 -29.96 -7.01 -8.04
CA MET A 15 -30.96 -8.08 -8.14
C MET A 15 -30.68 -9.15 -7.08
N LEU A 16 -31.62 -9.26 -6.15
CA LEU A 16 -31.80 -10.43 -5.27
C LEU A 16 -32.28 -11.64 -6.10
N GLY A 17 -31.62 -12.76 -5.95
CA GLY A 17 -32.08 -14.05 -6.45
C GLY A 17 -31.88 -15.13 -5.39
N VAL A 18 -33.00 -15.55 -4.77
CA VAL A 18 -33.10 -16.72 -3.88
C VAL A 18 -33.26 -17.98 -4.74
N LEU A 19 -32.46 -19.02 -4.51
CA LEU A 19 -32.83 -20.38 -4.91
C LEU A 19 -32.25 -21.43 -3.97
N THR A 20 -33.17 -22.13 -3.32
CA THR A 20 -33.05 -23.37 -2.57
C THR A 20 -32.89 -24.57 -3.51
N GLY A 21 -32.13 -25.60 -3.10
CA GLY A 21 -32.16 -26.89 -3.76
C GLY A 21 -31.27 -27.93 -3.08
N CYS A 22 -31.92 -28.84 -2.33
CA CYS A 22 -31.36 -30.06 -1.72
C CYS A 22 -31.02 -31.14 -2.75
N GLY A 23 -30.11 -32.05 -2.41
CA GLY A 23 -30.03 -33.38 -3.03
C GLY A 23 -28.72 -34.09 -2.76
N GLY A 24 -28.78 -35.13 -1.90
CA GLY A 24 -27.69 -35.95 -1.45
C GLY A 24 -27.44 -37.17 -2.36
N GLY A 25 -26.43 -37.95 -2.04
CA GLY A 25 -26.16 -39.26 -2.63
C GLY A 25 -24.76 -39.78 -2.32
N SER A 26 -24.73 -40.77 -1.45
CA SER A 26 -23.53 -41.53 -1.00
C SER A 26 -23.16 -42.65 -1.98
N GLY A 27 -21.95 -43.20 -1.82
CA GLY A 27 -21.51 -44.54 -2.23
C GLY A 27 -20.34 -44.49 -3.20
N ASP A 28 -19.40 -45.31 -3.21
CA ASP A 28 -18.82 -46.38 -2.39
C ASP A 28 -17.53 -46.83 -3.08
N SER A 29 -16.69 -47.47 -2.35
CA SER A 29 -15.38 -48.03 -2.62
C SER A 29 -15.26 -48.94 -3.85
N GLY A 30 -14.06 -49.03 -4.45
CA GLY A 30 -13.67 -50.10 -5.37
C GLY A 30 -12.20 -50.11 -5.74
N SER A 31 -11.43 -50.90 -5.03
CA SER A 31 -10.05 -51.34 -5.30
C SER A 31 -9.99 -52.31 -6.49
N GLY A 32 -8.98 -52.21 -7.36
CA GLY A 32 -8.75 -53.18 -8.43
C GLY A 32 -7.39 -53.03 -9.11
N SER A 33 -6.43 -53.84 -8.70
CA SER A 33 -5.16 -54.10 -9.39
C SER A 33 -5.37 -54.84 -10.71
N GLY A 34 -4.61 -54.51 -11.75
CA GLY A 34 -4.52 -55.26 -12.98
C GLY A 34 -3.31 -54.90 -13.82
N SER A 35 -2.29 -55.75 -13.75
CA SER A 35 -1.09 -55.82 -14.59
C SER A 35 -1.42 -56.30 -16.00
N GLY A 36 -0.78 -55.75 -17.05
CA GLY A 36 -0.88 -56.24 -18.41
C GLY A 36 0.04 -55.55 -19.40
N SER A 37 1.03 -56.29 -19.90
CA SER A 37 2.13 -55.92 -20.78
C SER A 37 1.78 -55.59 -22.23
N ASN A 38 2.50 -54.63 -22.80
CA ASN A 38 3.27 -54.66 -24.08
C ASN A 38 2.56 -54.75 -25.43
N LYS A 39 2.71 -53.74 -26.28
CA LYS A 39 3.40 -53.83 -27.59
C LYS A 39 3.43 -52.47 -28.30
N GLY A 40 4.58 -52.21 -28.93
CA GLY A 40 5.02 -50.99 -29.55
C GLY A 40 4.20 -50.48 -30.75
N GLY A 41 4.31 -49.18 -30.93
CA GLY A 41 3.87 -48.43 -32.10
C GLY A 41 4.69 -47.16 -32.14
N THR A 42 5.67 -47.12 -33.06
CA THR A 42 6.41 -45.90 -33.47
C THR A 42 5.44 -44.94 -34.11
N GLY A 43 5.09 -43.91 -33.41
CA GLY A 43 4.40 -42.74 -33.94
C GLY A 43 5.09 -41.50 -33.37
N GLY A 44 5.85 -40.80 -34.19
CA GLY A 44 6.47 -39.54 -33.84
C GLY A 44 5.40 -38.51 -33.49
N SER A 45 5.15 -38.36 -32.20
CA SER A 45 4.39 -37.24 -31.66
C SER A 45 5.38 -36.13 -31.41
N GLY A 46 5.40 -35.15 -32.35
CA GLY A 46 6.06 -33.89 -32.09
C GLY A 46 5.57 -33.34 -30.75
N ASN A 47 6.50 -33.22 -29.85
CA ASN A 47 6.29 -32.47 -28.60
C ASN A 47 5.93 -31.04 -29.00
N LYS A 48 4.63 -30.72 -29.11
CA LYS A 48 4.17 -29.35 -29.09
C LYS A 48 4.55 -28.87 -27.69
N GLY A 49 5.70 -28.16 -27.60
CA GLY A 49 6.01 -27.37 -26.44
C GLY A 49 4.75 -26.63 -26.02
N ALA A 50 4.37 -26.73 -24.76
CA ALA A 50 3.31 -25.91 -24.23
C ALA A 50 3.62 -24.48 -24.67
N ALA A 51 2.73 -23.89 -25.49
CA ALA A 51 2.86 -22.50 -25.85
C ALA A 51 2.93 -21.74 -24.52
N SER A 52 4.01 -21.02 -24.31
CA SER A 52 4.13 -20.09 -23.19
C SER A 52 2.90 -19.20 -23.26
N GLU A 53 2.07 -19.20 -22.23
CA GLU A 53 0.87 -18.38 -22.20
C GLU A 53 1.34 -16.93 -22.18
N THR A 54 1.19 -16.25 -23.30
CA THR A 54 1.59 -14.83 -23.47
C THR A 54 0.72 -14.00 -22.54
N ILE A 55 1.31 -13.15 -21.74
CA ILE A 55 0.59 -12.22 -20.89
C ILE A 55 0.74 -10.78 -21.42
N GLU A 56 -0.35 -10.02 -21.38
CA GLU A 56 -0.33 -8.61 -21.81
C GLU A 56 0.16 -7.70 -20.67
N VAL A 57 -0.29 -7.96 -19.43
CA VAL A 57 0.01 -7.14 -18.25
C VAL A 57 0.61 -8.00 -17.14
N GLY A 58 1.82 -7.67 -16.73
CA GLY A 58 2.45 -8.21 -15.53
C GLY A 58 2.24 -7.28 -14.35
N ILE A 59 1.86 -7.81 -13.18
CA ILE A 59 1.70 -7.05 -11.96
C ILE A 59 2.61 -7.63 -10.89
N ILE A 60 3.40 -6.77 -10.21
CA ILE A 60 4.24 -7.16 -9.08
C ILE A 60 3.87 -6.32 -7.87
N LEU A 61 3.57 -7.00 -6.76
CA LEU A 61 3.23 -6.41 -5.47
C LEU A 61 4.26 -6.83 -4.40
N PRO A 62 4.48 -6.03 -3.34
CA PRO A 62 5.62 -6.23 -2.43
C PRO A 62 5.49 -7.51 -1.58
N THR A 63 4.38 -7.67 -0.86
CA THR A 63 4.19 -8.77 0.10
C THR A 63 2.71 -9.10 0.29
N LYS A 64 2.42 -10.26 0.86
CA LYS A 64 1.06 -10.63 1.31
C LYS A 64 0.83 -10.36 2.78
N ASP A 65 1.86 -9.96 3.51
CA ASP A 65 1.79 -9.75 4.96
C ASP A 65 1.09 -8.43 5.32
N GLU A 66 1.06 -7.48 4.37
CA GLU A 66 0.28 -6.26 4.48
C GLU A 66 -1.09 -6.45 3.77
N PRO A 67 -2.23 -6.34 4.48
CA PRO A 67 -3.58 -6.53 3.93
C PRO A 67 -3.90 -5.63 2.73
N ARG A 68 -3.27 -4.45 2.67
CA ARG A 68 -3.38 -3.49 1.58
C ARG A 68 -3.12 -4.15 0.22
N TRP A 69 -2.03 -4.89 0.07
CA TRP A 69 -1.65 -5.46 -1.23
C TRP A 69 -2.56 -6.60 -1.71
N LEU A 70 -3.27 -7.26 -0.78
CA LEU A 70 -4.31 -8.24 -1.15
C LEU A 70 -5.57 -7.54 -1.68
N GLN A 71 -5.87 -6.33 -1.21
CA GLN A 71 -6.96 -5.52 -1.77
C GLN A 71 -6.61 -5.06 -3.18
N ASP A 72 -5.40 -4.54 -3.40
CA ASP A 72 -4.91 -4.13 -4.72
C ASP A 72 -4.91 -5.30 -5.72
N GLN A 73 -4.41 -6.49 -5.32
CA GLN A 73 -4.50 -7.70 -6.14
C GLN A 73 -5.93 -7.95 -6.63
N LYS A 74 -6.89 -7.91 -5.70
CA LYS A 74 -8.30 -8.16 -6.04
C LYS A 74 -8.84 -7.14 -7.04
N GLN A 75 -8.44 -5.85 -6.91
CA GLN A 75 -8.86 -4.82 -7.86
C GLN A 75 -8.27 -5.08 -9.25
N PHE A 76 -6.97 -5.38 -9.34
CA PHE A 76 -6.32 -5.72 -10.61
C PHE A 76 -6.97 -6.93 -11.29
N GLU A 77 -7.20 -8.02 -10.55
CA GLU A 77 -7.82 -9.24 -11.07
C GLU A 77 -9.24 -8.99 -11.60
N THR A 78 -10.01 -8.16 -10.87
CA THR A 78 -11.37 -7.79 -11.29
C THR A 78 -11.34 -6.96 -12.57
N ILE A 79 -10.57 -5.85 -12.58
CA ILE A 79 -10.59 -4.89 -13.70
C ILE A 79 -10.02 -5.52 -14.97
N LEU A 80 -8.88 -6.20 -14.87
CA LEU A 80 -8.24 -6.84 -16.02
C LEU A 80 -9.04 -8.04 -16.55
N GLY A 81 -9.64 -8.83 -15.63
CA GLY A 81 -10.50 -9.95 -15.97
C GLY A 81 -11.74 -9.51 -16.73
N ASP A 82 -12.45 -8.47 -16.25
CA ASP A 82 -13.62 -7.89 -16.89
C ASP A 82 -13.28 -7.26 -18.26
N ALA A 83 -12.10 -6.66 -18.38
CA ALA A 83 -11.60 -6.10 -19.63
C ALA A 83 -11.11 -7.16 -20.63
N GLY A 84 -10.94 -8.42 -20.20
CA GLY A 84 -10.53 -9.55 -21.03
C GLY A 84 -9.05 -9.52 -21.43
N PHE A 85 -8.17 -8.91 -20.62
CA PHE A 85 -6.73 -8.96 -20.81
C PHE A 85 -6.14 -10.22 -20.19
N THR A 86 -5.03 -10.71 -20.77
CA THR A 86 -4.21 -11.74 -20.15
C THR A 86 -3.24 -11.09 -19.17
N TYR A 87 -3.25 -11.52 -17.91
CA TYR A 87 -2.42 -10.92 -16.86
C TYR A 87 -1.87 -11.96 -15.89
N GLN A 88 -0.84 -11.57 -15.15
CA GLN A 88 -0.34 -12.35 -14.04
C GLN A 88 0.08 -11.43 -12.89
N VAL A 89 -0.38 -11.75 -11.67
CA VAL A 89 0.03 -11.07 -10.43
C VAL A 89 1.03 -11.93 -9.67
N LEU A 90 2.18 -11.35 -9.32
CA LEU A 90 3.24 -11.98 -8.53
C LEU A 90 3.56 -11.10 -7.32
N PHE A 91 4.06 -11.73 -6.25
CA PHE A 91 4.47 -11.04 -5.03
C PHE A 91 5.97 -11.19 -4.81
N SER A 92 6.62 -10.09 -4.42
CA SER A 92 8.06 -10.02 -4.15
C SER A 92 8.46 -10.69 -2.82
N GLN A 93 7.48 -11.03 -1.98
CA GLN A 93 7.69 -11.66 -0.67
C GLN A 93 8.68 -10.87 0.23
N ALA A 94 8.54 -9.54 0.22
CA ALA A 94 9.45 -8.62 0.91
C ALA A 94 10.94 -8.79 0.51
N SER A 95 11.21 -9.21 -0.75
CA SER A 95 12.56 -9.50 -1.24
C SER A 95 12.81 -8.90 -2.63
N SER A 96 13.74 -7.97 -2.74
CA SER A 96 14.15 -7.39 -4.03
C SER A 96 14.76 -8.44 -4.99
N ALA A 97 15.37 -9.51 -4.47
CA ALA A 97 15.86 -10.60 -5.29
C ALA A 97 14.72 -11.41 -5.92
N THR A 98 13.66 -11.68 -5.14
CA THR A 98 12.43 -12.32 -5.64
C THR A 98 11.71 -11.42 -6.65
N GLU A 99 11.66 -10.11 -6.38
CA GLU A 99 11.09 -9.10 -7.28
C GLU A 99 11.75 -9.14 -8.65
N LYS A 100 13.09 -9.10 -8.68
CA LYS A 100 13.86 -9.21 -9.93
C LYS A 100 13.55 -10.51 -10.68
N THR A 101 13.53 -11.65 -9.99
CA THR A 101 13.18 -12.95 -10.59
C THR A 101 11.75 -12.95 -11.14
N ASN A 102 10.81 -12.29 -10.46
CA ASN A 102 9.44 -12.13 -10.92
C ASN A 102 9.38 -11.32 -12.23
N VAL A 103 10.11 -10.19 -12.30
CA VAL A 103 10.19 -9.38 -13.53
C VAL A 103 10.76 -10.21 -14.70
N GLU A 104 11.87 -10.93 -14.48
CA GLU A 104 12.48 -11.79 -15.50
C GLU A 104 11.51 -12.91 -15.96
N THR A 105 10.74 -13.48 -15.01
CA THR A 105 9.70 -14.48 -15.32
C THR A 105 8.62 -13.90 -16.21
N LEU A 106 8.15 -12.68 -15.93
CA LEU A 106 7.12 -12.00 -16.72
C LEU A 106 7.65 -11.59 -18.11
N ILE A 107 8.90 -11.15 -18.21
CA ILE A 107 9.58 -10.88 -19.50
C ILE A 107 9.59 -12.14 -20.37
N SER A 108 9.90 -13.31 -19.79
CA SER A 108 9.93 -14.58 -20.52
C SER A 108 8.58 -15.04 -21.08
N LYS A 109 7.48 -14.40 -20.62
CA LYS A 109 6.10 -14.60 -21.09
C LYS A 109 5.64 -13.53 -22.08
N ASP A 110 6.57 -12.77 -22.66
CA ASP A 110 6.30 -11.73 -23.66
C ASP A 110 5.34 -10.62 -23.17
N MET A 111 5.35 -10.28 -21.85
CA MET A 111 4.52 -9.19 -21.35
C MET A 111 4.82 -7.87 -22.06
N LYS A 112 3.81 -7.01 -22.15
CA LYS A 112 3.91 -5.71 -22.83
C LYS A 112 3.96 -4.54 -21.86
N VAL A 113 3.27 -4.67 -20.72
CA VAL A 113 3.21 -3.64 -19.68
C VAL A 113 3.51 -4.30 -18.33
N LEU A 114 4.40 -3.70 -17.57
CA LEU A 114 4.70 -4.03 -16.19
C LEU A 114 4.10 -2.97 -15.26
N ILE A 115 3.21 -3.36 -14.36
CA ILE A 115 2.76 -2.55 -13.23
C ILE A 115 3.49 -3.09 -11.99
N ILE A 116 4.31 -2.27 -11.34
CA ILE A 116 5.15 -2.72 -10.24
C ILE A 116 5.10 -1.78 -9.04
N CYS A 117 4.72 -2.32 -7.88
CA CYS A 117 4.95 -1.71 -6.59
C CYS A 117 6.26 -2.26 -6.02
N ALA A 118 7.32 -1.47 -6.08
CA ALA A 118 8.65 -1.91 -5.70
C ALA A 118 8.75 -2.25 -4.20
N GLN A 119 9.43 -3.34 -3.88
CA GLN A 119 9.80 -3.66 -2.50
C GLN A 119 10.81 -2.64 -1.93
N ASP A 120 11.76 -2.23 -2.76
CA ASP A 120 12.76 -1.21 -2.50
C ASP A 120 12.94 -0.38 -3.78
N GLY A 121 12.70 0.94 -3.67
CA GLY A 121 12.66 1.83 -4.82
C GLY A 121 13.98 1.92 -5.59
N ALA A 122 15.12 1.87 -4.91
CA ALA A 122 16.44 1.90 -5.55
C ALA A 122 16.85 0.52 -6.07
N ALA A 123 16.60 -0.54 -5.31
CA ALA A 123 16.97 -1.91 -5.71
C ALA A 123 16.17 -2.39 -6.94
N ALA A 124 14.96 -1.89 -7.14
CA ALA A 124 14.12 -2.23 -8.30
C ALA A 124 14.65 -1.71 -9.63
N ALA A 125 15.55 -0.72 -9.64
CA ALA A 125 16.07 -0.10 -10.84
C ALA A 125 16.58 -1.12 -11.88
N ALA A 126 17.43 -2.06 -11.48
CA ALA A 126 17.98 -3.06 -12.38
C ALA A 126 16.91 -4.00 -12.99
N ALA A 127 15.83 -4.28 -12.23
CA ALA A 127 14.75 -5.11 -12.73
C ALA A 127 13.91 -4.39 -13.79
N VAL A 128 13.57 -3.12 -13.56
CA VAL A 128 12.81 -2.34 -14.54
C VAL A 128 13.64 -1.95 -15.77
N GLU A 129 14.96 -1.78 -15.64
CA GLU A 129 15.87 -1.61 -16.76
C GLU A 129 15.88 -2.85 -17.67
N ALA A 130 15.85 -4.05 -17.09
CA ALA A 130 15.73 -5.29 -17.87
C ALA A 130 14.37 -5.37 -18.57
N ALA A 131 13.28 -4.95 -17.94
CA ALA A 131 11.95 -4.88 -18.57
C ALA A 131 11.95 -3.89 -19.76
N LYS A 132 12.48 -2.69 -19.58
CA LYS A 132 12.59 -1.67 -20.61
C LYS A 132 13.45 -2.14 -21.80
N ALA A 133 14.59 -2.78 -21.53
CA ALA A 133 15.46 -3.36 -22.56
C ALA A 133 14.75 -4.47 -23.37
N ALA A 134 13.77 -5.16 -22.79
CA ALA A 134 12.91 -6.13 -23.45
C ALA A 134 11.72 -5.47 -24.20
N GLY A 135 11.61 -4.15 -24.22
CA GLY A 135 10.53 -3.40 -24.89
C GLY A 135 9.23 -3.35 -24.08
N VAL A 136 9.29 -3.60 -22.77
CA VAL A 136 8.15 -3.52 -21.86
C VAL A 136 7.99 -2.09 -21.35
N THR A 137 6.78 -1.55 -21.38
CA THR A 137 6.47 -0.28 -20.72
C THR A 137 6.32 -0.49 -19.22
N VAL A 138 6.97 0.35 -18.42
CA VAL A 138 7.01 0.25 -16.95
C VAL A 138 6.14 1.34 -16.32
N ILE A 139 5.15 0.92 -15.53
CA ILE A 139 4.31 1.77 -14.70
C ILE A 139 4.65 1.47 -13.23
N ALA A 140 5.31 2.41 -12.55
CA ALA A 140 5.46 2.33 -11.11
C ALA A 140 4.09 2.54 -10.44
N TYR A 141 3.78 1.71 -9.47
CA TYR A 141 2.51 1.70 -8.75
C TYR A 141 2.73 1.97 -7.28
N ASP A 142 2.06 2.97 -6.72
CA ASP A 142 2.11 3.39 -5.32
C ASP A 142 3.50 3.87 -4.86
N ARG A 143 4.56 3.08 -5.08
CA ARG A 143 5.95 3.38 -4.67
C ARG A 143 6.80 3.80 -5.87
N LEU A 144 7.50 4.93 -5.73
CA LEU A 144 8.39 5.44 -6.78
C LEU A 144 9.67 4.62 -6.85
N ILE A 145 10.04 4.21 -8.06
CA ILE A 145 11.34 3.58 -8.35
C ILE A 145 12.35 4.68 -8.68
N THR A 146 13.48 4.70 -7.96
CA THR A 146 14.47 5.78 -8.03
C THR A 146 15.75 5.38 -8.75
N GLY A 147 16.53 6.38 -9.17
CA GLY A 147 17.88 6.19 -9.72
C GLY A 147 17.95 5.64 -11.15
N THR A 148 16.83 5.51 -11.87
CA THR A 148 16.78 4.96 -13.24
C THR A 148 15.88 5.79 -14.16
N ASP A 149 16.11 5.74 -15.47
CA ASP A 149 15.24 6.30 -16.51
C ASP A 149 14.30 5.25 -17.13
N ALA A 150 14.21 4.06 -16.53
CA ALA A 150 13.44 2.94 -17.05
C ALA A 150 11.97 2.95 -16.62
N VAL A 151 11.53 3.93 -15.83
CA VAL A 151 10.12 4.10 -15.45
C VAL A 151 9.46 5.06 -16.42
N ASP A 152 8.43 4.60 -17.13
CA ASP A 152 7.73 5.41 -18.12
C ASP A 152 6.59 6.24 -17.50
N TYR A 153 5.90 5.68 -16.49
CA TYR A 153 4.78 6.32 -15.78
C TYR A 153 4.77 5.94 -14.31
N TYR A 154 4.09 6.78 -13.52
CA TYR A 154 3.88 6.53 -12.10
C TYR A 154 2.42 6.79 -11.71
N VAL A 155 1.80 5.87 -10.98
CA VAL A 155 0.44 6.02 -10.43
C VAL A 155 0.52 5.95 -8.92
N THR A 156 0.07 7.00 -8.25
CA THR A 156 0.22 7.15 -6.79
C THR A 156 -0.91 7.98 -6.19
N PHE A 157 -0.91 8.09 -4.87
CA PHE A 157 -1.67 9.10 -4.13
C PHE A 157 -0.81 10.35 -3.88
N ASP A 158 -1.44 11.45 -3.43
CA ASP A 158 -0.70 12.61 -2.95
C ASP A 158 -0.03 12.31 -1.61
N SER A 159 1.18 11.76 -1.67
CA SER A 159 1.92 11.32 -0.49
C SER A 159 2.27 12.47 0.45
N PHE A 160 2.53 13.68 -0.08
CA PHE A 160 2.76 14.85 0.77
C PHE A 160 1.47 15.25 1.51
N ALA A 161 0.34 15.28 0.80
CA ALA A 161 -0.95 15.57 1.42
C ALA A 161 -1.37 14.52 2.47
N VAL A 162 -0.97 13.25 2.31
CA VAL A 162 -1.16 12.23 3.35
C VAL A 162 -0.45 12.63 4.64
N GLY A 163 0.82 12.99 4.56
CA GLY A 163 1.59 13.44 5.73
C GLY A 163 1.01 14.70 6.35
N VAL A 164 0.66 15.71 5.53
CA VAL A 164 -0.03 16.92 6.00
C VAL A 164 -1.32 16.59 6.73
N ALA A 165 -2.16 15.68 6.19
CA ALA A 165 -3.43 15.28 6.81
C ALA A 165 -3.22 14.59 8.16
N GLN A 166 -2.21 13.72 8.27
CA GLN A 166 -1.83 13.09 9.53
C GLN A 166 -1.37 14.13 10.57
N GLY A 167 -0.43 15.00 10.19
CA GLY A 167 0.09 16.05 11.07
C GLY A 167 -0.99 17.06 11.47
N GLN A 168 -1.84 17.50 10.54
CA GLN A 168 -2.91 18.46 10.83
C GLN A 168 -3.95 17.87 11.79
N TYR A 169 -4.36 16.60 11.59
CA TYR A 169 -5.27 15.96 12.53
C TYR A 169 -4.70 15.91 13.95
N LEU A 170 -3.41 15.60 14.09
CA LEU A 170 -2.74 15.57 15.38
C LEU A 170 -2.68 16.95 16.04
N VAL A 171 -2.43 18.01 15.26
CA VAL A 171 -2.44 19.39 15.77
C VAL A 171 -3.83 19.84 16.20
N ASP A 172 -4.85 19.56 15.38
CA ASP A 172 -6.23 20.04 15.61
C ASP A 172 -6.91 19.34 16.81
N ASN A 173 -6.45 18.13 17.14
CA ASN A 173 -7.04 17.32 18.22
C ASN A 173 -6.11 17.14 19.43
N ALA A 174 -4.95 17.81 19.44
CA ALA A 174 -4.03 17.74 20.56
C ALA A 174 -4.68 18.24 21.86
N PRO A 175 -4.29 17.71 23.03
CA PRO A 175 -4.66 18.29 24.32
C PRO A 175 -4.25 19.75 24.41
N GLU A 176 -4.98 20.54 25.23
CA GLU A 176 -4.58 21.92 25.51
C GLU A 176 -3.32 21.95 26.38
N GLY A 177 -2.40 22.89 26.09
CA GLY A 177 -1.21 23.09 26.90
C GLY A 177 0.08 23.22 26.09
N THR A 178 1.19 23.07 26.79
CA THR A 178 2.56 23.11 26.19
C THR A 178 3.39 21.92 26.71
N GLY A 179 4.41 21.55 25.93
CA GLY A 179 5.28 20.43 26.26
C GLY A 179 4.60 19.06 26.12
N ILE A 180 3.52 18.99 25.33
CA ILE A 180 2.79 17.74 25.04
C ILE A 180 3.75 16.76 24.36
N PRO A 181 3.95 15.54 24.91
CA PRO A 181 4.86 14.56 24.32
C PRO A 181 4.42 14.14 22.92
N LEU A 182 5.32 14.30 21.95
CA LEU A 182 5.15 13.89 20.56
C LEU A 182 6.06 12.70 20.26
N TYR A 183 5.44 11.57 19.95
CA TYR A 183 6.13 10.37 19.46
C TYR A 183 6.07 10.32 17.94
N LEU A 184 7.22 10.16 17.31
CA LEU A 184 7.36 10.06 15.86
C LEU A 184 7.62 8.62 15.46
N TYR A 185 6.88 8.12 14.47
CA TYR A 185 7.16 6.87 13.79
C TYR A 185 7.07 7.08 12.28
N ALA A 186 7.87 6.35 11.53
CA ALA A 186 7.95 6.46 10.07
C ALA A 186 7.94 5.06 9.42
N GLY A 187 7.65 5.02 8.12
CA GLY A 187 7.76 3.82 7.31
C GLY A 187 9.19 3.43 6.97
N ALA A 188 9.37 2.46 6.07
CA ALA A 188 10.66 1.95 5.65
C ALA A 188 11.46 2.98 4.84
N ALA A 189 12.75 3.11 5.12
CA ALA A 189 13.66 3.99 4.36
C ALA A 189 13.90 3.52 2.91
N SER A 190 13.56 2.28 2.59
CA SER A 190 13.59 1.72 1.23
C SER A 190 12.41 2.18 0.35
N ASP A 191 11.42 2.85 0.94
CA ASP A 191 10.25 3.40 0.27
C ASP A 191 10.31 4.93 0.24
N ASN A 192 10.32 5.51 -0.96
CA ASN A 192 10.34 6.97 -1.12
C ASN A 192 9.15 7.66 -0.46
N ASN A 193 7.99 7.00 -0.39
CA ASN A 193 6.80 7.57 0.24
C ASN A 193 7.00 7.85 1.73
N ALA A 194 7.80 7.03 2.45
CA ALA A 194 8.08 7.27 3.87
C ALA A 194 8.73 8.65 4.12
N PHE A 195 9.56 9.10 3.19
CA PHE A 195 10.17 10.44 3.23
C PHE A 195 9.14 11.53 2.98
N ILE A 196 8.30 11.36 1.95
CA ILE A 196 7.31 12.37 1.56
C ILE A 196 6.20 12.47 2.61
N PHE A 197 5.74 11.35 3.18
CA PHE A 197 4.79 11.38 4.31
C PHE A 197 5.38 12.10 5.51
N PHE A 198 6.63 11.79 5.85
CA PHE A 198 7.29 12.44 6.99
C PHE A 198 7.48 13.94 6.74
N GLU A 199 7.89 14.35 5.55
CA GLU A 199 8.03 15.75 5.16
C GLU A 199 6.70 16.50 5.26
N GLY A 200 5.61 15.91 4.74
CA GLY A 200 4.27 16.49 4.86
C GLY A 200 3.83 16.64 6.33
N ALA A 201 4.03 15.62 7.16
CA ALA A 201 3.70 15.67 8.58
C ALA A 201 4.59 16.70 9.32
N TRP A 202 5.90 16.73 9.01
CA TRP A 202 6.83 17.68 9.59
C TRP A 202 6.44 19.11 9.30
N SER A 203 6.01 19.45 8.09
CA SER A 203 5.60 20.80 7.70
C SER A 203 4.49 21.39 8.59
N VAL A 204 3.67 20.50 9.21
CA VAL A 204 2.56 20.87 10.11
C VAL A 204 2.96 20.77 11.59
N LEU A 205 3.70 19.74 11.95
CA LEU A 205 4.09 19.48 13.34
C LEU A 205 5.23 20.39 13.83
N GLN A 206 6.18 20.71 12.95
CA GLN A 206 7.36 21.48 13.31
C GLN A 206 7.04 22.87 13.91
N PRO A 207 6.09 23.67 13.38
CA PRO A 207 5.72 24.93 14.04
C PRO A 207 5.24 24.76 15.48
N LYS A 208 4.59 23.64 15.80
CA LYS A 208 4.10 23.30 17.14
C LYS A 208 5.21 22.77 18.06
N VAL A 209 6.24 22.20 17.47
CA VAL A 209 7.47 21.83 18.20
C VAL A 209 8.30 23.08 18.49
N ALA A 210 8.46 23.98 17.52
CA ALA A 210 9.22 25.22 17.66
C ALA A 210 8.60 26.21 18.66
N ASP A 211 7.26 26.27 18.74
CA ASP A 211 6.56 27.14 19.70
C ASP A 211 6.44 26.52 21.12
N GLY A 212 6.90 25.27 21.29
CA GLY A 212 6.88 24.54 22.56
C GLY A 212 5.53 23.89 22.90
N THR A 213 4.55 23.89 22.00
CA THR A 213 3.29 23.14 22.16
C THR A 213 3.60 21.63 22.24
N PHE A 214 4.40 21.13 21.30
CA PHE A 214 4.85 19.74 21.29
C PHE A 214 6.31 19.59 21.74
N LYS A 215 6.60 18.48 22.44
CA LYS A 215 7.96 18.07 22.80
C LYS A 215 8.24 16.70 22.20
N ILE A 216 9.18 16.62 21.24
CA ILE A 216 9.61 15.34 20.66
C ILE A 216 10.33 14.54 21.73
N VAL A 217 9.95 13.26 21.94
CA VAL A 217 10.47 12.46 23.05
C VAL A 217 11.21 11.19 22.63
N ASN A 218 11.16 10.78 21.37
CA ASN A 218 11.69 9.49 20.92
C ASN A 218 12.68 9.55 19.75
N SER A 219 13.15 10.76 19.36
CA SER A 219 14.16 10.93 18.32
C SER A 219 15.09 12.09 18.65
N SER A 220 16.35 11.77 18.97
CA SER A 220 17.39 12.81 19.18
C SER A 220 17.74 13.56 17.91
N GLU A 221 17.67 12.92 16.73
CA GLU A 221 17.88 13.57 15.43
C GLU A 221 16.77 14.61 15.15
N ALA A 222 15.50 14.26 15.41
CA ALA A 222 14.40 15.19 15.23
C ALA A 222 14.48 16.37 16.24
N VAL A 223 14.86 16.11 17.48
CA VAL A 223 15.11 17.17 18.51
C VAL A 223 16.21 18.12 18.06
N ALA A 224 17.32 17.60 17.49
CA ALA A 224 18.41 18.44 17.00
C ALA A 224 18.00 19.36 15.81
N LEU A 225 16.93 19.01 15.12
CA LEU A 225 16.41 19.72 13.94
C LEU A 225 15.09 20.45 14.21
N GLN A 226 14.62 20.50 15.44
CA GLN A 226 13.30 20.99 15.82
C GLN A 226 12.99 22.43 15.38
N ASP A 227 14.01 23.28 15.23
CA ASP A 227 13.88 24.69 14.80
C ASP A 227 13.93 24.84 13.27
N LYS A 228 14.07 23.74 12.53
CA LYS A 228 14.22 23.73 11.08
C LYS A 228 12.90 23.40 10.39
N ALA A 229 12.32 24.38 9.69
CA ALA A 229 11.02 24.22 9.01
C ALA A 229 11.07 23.19 7.85
N GLU A 230 12.17 23.19 7.09
CA GLU A 230 12.36 22.29 5.96
C GLU A 230 13.56 21.38 6.23
N LEU A 231 13.38 20.08 6.04
CA LEU A 231 14.44 19.09 6.19
C LEU A 231 14.92 18.62 4.82
N SER A 232 16.23 18.46 4.70
CA SER A 232 16.78 17.73 3.53
C SER A 232 16.46 16.24 3.63
N ARG A 233 16.54 15.53 2.50
CA ARG A 233 16.35 14.08 2.46
C ARG A 233 17.29 13.33 3.41
N ASP A 234 18.55 13.76 3.50
CA ASP A 234 19.54 13.16 4.41
C ASP A 234 19.19 13.35 5.89
N GLU A 235 18.61 14.51 6.24
CA GLU A 235 18.13 14.79 7.60
C GLU A 235 16.91 13.94 7.94
N ILE A 236 15.96 13.83 7.01
CA ILE A 236 14.82 12.92 7.17
C ILE A 236 15.29 11.47 7.29
N ALA A 237 16.26 11.03 6.49
CA ALA A 237 16.82 9.68 6.57
C ALA A 237 17.39 9.36 7.97
N LYS A 238 18.08 10.33 8.62
CA LYS A 238 18.59 10.16 9.98
C LYS A 238 17.47 10.01 11.00
N ILE A 239 16.41 10.82 10.88
CA ILE A 239 15.24 10.71 11.75
C ILE A 239 14.56 9.35 11.54
N ILE A 240 14.28 8.96 10.29
CA ILE A 240 13.68 7.67 9.94
C ILE A 240 14.53 6.52 10.52
N GLY A 241 15.86 6.60 10.45
CA GLY A 241 16.74 5.59 11.04
C GLY A 241 16.51 5.34 12.53
N GLN A 242 16.01 6.33 13.29
CA GLN A 242 15.66 6.17 14.70
C GLN A 242 14.22 5.65 14.91
N VAL A 243 13.29 6.03 14.04
CA VAL A 243 11.85 5.87 14.28
C VAL A 243 11.14 4.96 13.25
N THR A 244 11.88 4.32 12.33
CA THR A 244 11.29 3.44 11.32
C THR A 244 10.58 2.24 11.95
N THR A 245 9.43 1.92 11.39
CA THR A 245 8.65 0.70 11.67
C THR A 245 8.83 -0.36 10.56
N ASP A 246 9.54 0.00 9.47
CA ASP A 246 9.73 -0.82 8.27
C ASP A 246 8.43 -1.34 7.65
N TRP A 247 7.29 -0.64 7.87
CA TRP A 247 5.92 -1.06 7.54
C TRP A 247 5.49 -2.37 8.23
N ASP A 248 6.27 -2.85 9.21
CA ASP A 248 6.05 -4.13 9.89
C ASP A 248 5.40 -3.93 11.26
N PHE A 249 4.32 -4.69 11.52
CA PHE A 249 3.56 -4.66 12.76
C PHE A 249 4.42 -4.99 13.99
N ASN A 250 5.28 -6.03 13.89
CA ASN A 250 6.09 -6.48 15.02
C ASN A 250 7.26 -5.53 15.28
N ALA A 251 7.85 -4.98 14.22
CA ALA A 251 8.88 -3.95 14.34
C ALA A 251 8.31 -2.69 15.01
N ALA A 252 7.11 -2.24 14.60
CA ALA A 252 6.41 -1.12 15.22
C ALA A 252 6.13 -1.37 16.71
N LYS A 253 5.62 -2.56 17.06
CA LYS A 253 5.38 -2.98 18.45
C LYS A 253 6.65 -2.90 19.28
N SER A 254 7.72 -3.58 18.83
CA SER A 254 8.99 -3.62 19.54
C SER A 254 9.63 -2.24 19.71
N LYS A 255 9.48 -1.37 18.69
CA LYS A 255 9.96 0.01 18.74
C LYS A 255 9.17 0.85 19.76
N ALA A 256 7.84 0.71 19.79
CA ALA A 256 6.99 1.40 20.76
C ALA A 256 7.30 0.98 22.20
N GLU A 257 7.44 -0.32 22.46
CA GLU A 257 7.86 -0.86 23.75
C GLU A 257 9.24 -0.29 24.20
N SER A 258 10.18 -0.23 23.27
CA SER A 258 11.52 0.33 23.51
C SER A 258 11.46 1.82 23.86
N HIS A 259 10.68 2.59 23.09
CA HIS A 259 10.55 4.04 23.31
C HIS A 259 9.87 4.35 24.65
N LEU A 260 8.77 3.67 24.99
CA LEU A 260 8.09 3.88 26.29
C LEU A 260 8.95 3.46 27.49
N THR A 261 9.83 2.46 27.31
CA THR A 261 10.76 2.04 28.37
C THR A 261 11.90 3.05 28.54
N ALA A 262 12.33 3.71 27.46
CA ALA A 262 13.46 4.62 27.48
C ALA A 262 13.15 6.02 28.04
N VAL A 263 11.87 6.42 28.05
CA VAL A 263 11.45 7.77 28.48
C VAL A 263 11.02 7.81 29.94
N GLY A 264 11.15 8.98 30.57
CA GLY A 264 10.64 9.23 31.92
C GLY A 264 9.14 9.55 31.95
N ALA A 265 8.59 9.66 33.14
CA ALA A 265 7.17 9.98 33.37
C ALA A 265 6.74 11.32 32.75
N ASP A 266 7.67 12.27 32.59
CA ASP A 266 7.43 13.58 31.95
C ASP A 266 7.17 13.50 30.44
N ALA A 267 7.43 12.35 29.84
CA ALA A 267 7.16 12.05 28.43
C ALA A 267 5.92 11.17 28.24
N LYS A 268 5.14 10.96 29.29
CA LYS A 268 3.90 10.15 29.32
C LYS A 268 2.70 11.03 29.71
N GLY A 269 1.57 10.47 30.03
CA GLY A 269 0.32 11.20 30.27
C GLY A 269 -0.51 11.29 28.98
N ASP A 270 -0.94 12.50 28.61
CA ASP A 270 -1.65 12.76 27.35
C ASP A 270 -0.63 13.00 26.25
N VAL A 271 -0.59 12.14 25.26
CA VAL A 271 0.48 12.11 24.24
C VAL A 271 -0.08 12.15 22.82
N VAL A 272 0.75 12.59 21.89
CA VAL A 272 0.46 12.65 20.46
C VAL A 272 1.41 11.72 19.70
N VAL A 273 0.90 10.93 18.76
CA VAL A 273 1.65 9.88 18.08
C VAL A 273 1.46 9.99 16.56
N LEU A 274 2.53 10.35 15.86
CA LEU A 274 2.59 10.21 14.42
C LEU A 274 2.92 8.76 14.08
N ALA A 275 1.96 8.00 13.57
CA ALA A 275 2.14 6.64 13.07
C ALA A 275 2.00 6.62 11.56
N PRO A 276 2.88 5.89 10.82
CA PRO A 276 2.99 6.05 9.38
C PRO A 276 1.85 5.36 8.60
N ASN A 277 1.29 4.24 9.10
CA ASN A 277 0.17 3.55 8.48
C ASN A 277 -0.66 2.77 9.52
N ASP A 278 -1.74 2.19 9.07
CA ASP A 278 -2.75 1.53 9.92
C ASP A 278 -2.24 0.30 10.65
N GLY A 279 -1.51 -0.58 9.97
CA GLY A 279 -0.96 -1.78 10.59
C GLY A 279 -0.03 -1.44 11.76
N THR A 280 0.87 -0.50 11.55
CA THR A 280 1.82 -0.04 12.58
C THR A 280 1.12 0.82 13.64
N SER A 281 0.12 1.61 13.26
CA SER A 281 -0.71 2.38 14.21
C SER A 281 -1.39 1.47 15.23
N ARG A 282 -2.01 0.35 14.80
CA ARG A 282 -2.61 -0.64 15.71
C ARG A 282 -1.58 -1.23 16.67
N ALA A 283 -0.41 -1.62 16.14
CA ALA A 283 0.66 -2.17 16.97
C ALA A 283 1.13 -1.19 18.06
N ILE A 284 1.30 0.08 17.69
CA ILE A 284 1.68 1.15 18.61
C ILE A 284 0.56 1.41 19.61
N SER A 285 -0.70 1.52 19.16
CA SER A 285 -1.87 1.71 20.02
C SER A 285 -1.99 0.65 21.09
N ASP A 286 -1.80 -0.63 20.73
CA ASP A 286 -1.87 -1.74 21.69
C ASP A 286 -0.80 -1.63 22.77
N VAL A 287 0.42 -1.17 22.41
CA VAL A 287 1.49 -0.94 23.37
C VAL A 287 1.18 0.24 24.29
N PHE A 288 0.76 1.38 23.73
CA PHE A 288 0.43 2.58 24.47
C PHE A 288 -0.74 2.36 25.43
N ALA A 289 -1.76 1.60 25.00
CA ALA A 289 -2.92 1.26 25.84
C ALA A 289 -2.57 0.36 27.04
N THR A 290 -1.42 -0.31 27.05
CA THR A 290 -0.99 -1.15 28.19
C THR A 290 -0.06 -0.43 29.16
N ASP A 291 0.48 0.73 28.80
CA ASP A 291 1.32 1.54 29.69
C ASP A 291 0.44 2.38 30.62
N THR A 292 0.52 2.12 31.93
CA THR A 292 -0.33 2.75 32.94
C THR A 292 -0.05 4.24 33.17
N ASP A 293 1.11 4.72 32.70
CA ASP A 293 1.48 6.13 32.78
C ASP A 293 0.97 6.93 31.57
N ILE A 294 0.48 6.28 30.52
CA ILE A 294 -0.23 6.90 29.39
C ILE A 294 -1.71 7.04 29.77
N THR A 295 -2.18 8.27 29.91
CA THR A 295 -3.59 8.54 30.30
C THR A 295 -4.49 8.67 29.08
N HIS A 296 -3.97 9.22 27.99
CA HIS A 296 -4.65 9.34 26.71
C HIS A 296 -3.63 9.45 25.58
N TYR A 297 -3.98 8.97 24.40
CA TYR A 297 -3.18 9.17 23.20
C TYR A 297 -4.04 9.47 21.98
N ILE A 298 -3.50 10.32 21.11
CA ILE A 298 -4.03 10.59 19.77
C ILE A 298 -3.04 10.03 18.77
N ILE A 299 -3.50 9.19 17.85
CA ILE A 299 -2.63 8.48 16.91
C ILE A 299 -3.15 8.55 15.47
N SER A 300 -2.24 8.85 14.54
CA SER A 300 -2.54 8.87 13.10
C SER A 300 -2.46 7.46 12.47
N GLY A 301 -2.91 7.36 11.21
CA GLY A 301 -2.81 6.18 10.37
C GLY A 301 -3.09 6.51 8.92
N GLN A 302 -2.95 5.55 8.03
CA GLN A 302 -3.40 5.61 6.63
C GLN A 302 -3.67 4.20 6.12
N ASP A 303 -4.39 4.10 4.99
CA ASP A 303 -4.81 2.92 4.22
C ASP A 303 -6.23 2.46 4.50
N SER A 304 -6.86 2.91 5.58
CA SER A 304 -8.22 2.50 5.99
C SER A 304 -8.39 0.98 6.02
N GLU A 305 -7.40 0.28 6.56
CA GLU A 305 -7.48 -1.17 6.75
C GLU A 305 -8.69 -1.52 7.63
N LYS A 306 -9.41 -2.58 7.26
CA LYS A 306 -10.65 -2.98 7.97
C LYS A 306 -10.47 -3.07 9.49
N ALA A 307 -9.36 -3.64 9.96
CA ALA A 307 -9.06 -3.75 11.39
C ALA A 307 -8.84 -2.37 12.05
N SER A 308 -8.21 -1.43 11.35
CA SER A 308 -7.99 -0.07 11.84
C SER A 308 -9.27 0.75 11.84
N VAL A 309 -10.13 0.58 10.85
CA VAL A 309 -11.47 1.20 10.86
C VAL A 309 -12.26 0.73 12.09
N GLN A 310 -12.17 -0.54 12.45
CA GLN A 310 -12.76 -1.01 13.71
C GLN A 310 -12.09 -0.37 14.93
N TYR A 311 -10.76 -0.18 14.94
CA TYR A 311 -10.06 0.53 16.02
C TYR A 311 -10.50 1.99 16.12
N ILE A 312 -10.80 2.65 14.99
CA ILE A 312 -11.34 4.03 15.00
C ILE A 312 -12.75 4.05 15.60
N ILE A 313 -13.61 3.12 15.22
CA ILE A 313 -14.96 2.97 15.78
C ILE A 313 -14.88 2.72 17.30
N ASP A 314 -13.97 1.87 17.74
CA ASP A 314 -13.74 1.51 19.14
C ASP A 314 -13.00 2.62 19.93
N GLY A 315 -12.49 3.66 19.28
CA GLY A 315 -11.73 4.75 19.92
C GLY A 315 -10.28 4.38 20.29
N LYS A 316 -9.70 3.33 19.65
CA LYS A 316 -8.32 2.89 19.87
C LYS A 316 -7.33 3.49 18.88
N GLN A 317 -7.80 3.95 17.72
CA GLN A 317 -7.07 4.74 16.75
C GLN A 317 -7.87 6.00 16.44
N SER A 318 -7.22 7.13 16.22
CA SER A 318 -7.93 8.40 16.14
C SER A 318 -8.42 8.72 14.72
N MET A 319 -7.62 8.38 13.72
CA MET A 319 -7.92 8.65 12.31
C MET A 319 -7.15 7.71 11.41
N THR A 320 -7.56 7.67 10.15
CA THR A 320 -6.80 7.10 9.05
C THR A 320 -6.94 7.97 7.80
N VAL A 321 -5.97 7.93 6.91
CA VAL A 321 -6.11 8.54 5.58
C VAL A 321 -6.56 7.45 4.61
N PHE A 322 -7.76 7.62 4.06
CA PHE A 322 -8.31 6.72 3.07
C PHE A 322 -7.67 6.98 1.70
N LYS A 323 -7.08 5.94 1.18
CA LYS A 323 -6.51 5.83 -0.16
C LYS A 323 -7.32 4.80 -0.92
N ASP A 324 -8.19 5.26 -1.84
CA ASP A 324 -9.09 4.35 -2.57
C ASP A 324 -8.33 3.49 -3.58
N THR A 325 -8.02 2.27 -3.20
CA THR A 325 -7.29 1.30 -4.03
C THR A 325 -8.01 0.93 -5.31
N ARG A 326 -9.35 1.08 -5.34
CA ARG A 326 -10.17 0.86 -6.55
C ARG A 326 -9.80 1.87 -7.63
N THR A 327 -9.67 3.14 -7.25
CA THR A 327 -9.29 4.22 -8.17
C THR A 327 -7.83 4.07 -8.60
N LEU A 328 -6.92 3.80 -7.68
CA LEU A 328 -5.50 3.66 -7.99
C LEU A 328 -5.25 2.49 -8.99
N ALA A 329 -5.86 1.33 -8.73
CA ALA A 329 -5.77 0.19 -9.64
C ALA A 329 -6.44 0.48 -10.99
N ALA A 330 -7.59 1.16 -11.00
CA ALA A 330 -8.27 1.53 -12.24
C ALA A 330 -7.44 2.51 -13.07
N ASP A 331 -6.82 3.52 -12.46
CA ASP A 331 -5.95 4.48 -13.14
C ASP A 331 -4.74 3.78 -13.77
N SER A 332 -4.09 2.85 -13.04
CA SER A 332 -2.93 2.12 -13.58
C SER A 332 -3.30 1.14 -14.68
N VAL A 333 -4.46 0.46 -14.58
CA VAL A 333 -4.95 -0.39 -15.67
C VAL A 333 -5.36 0.45 -16.87
N SER A 334 -5.99 1.62 -16.67
CA SER A 334 -6.30 2.54 -17.77
C SER A 334 -5.06 2.98 -18.52
N MET A 335 -3.97 3.31 -17.80
CA MET A 335 -2.67 3.61 -18.40
C MET A 335 -2.13 2.42 -19.20
N ALA A 336 -2.20 1.21 -18.64
CA ALA A 336 -1.75 -0.01 -19.33
C ALA A 336 -2.55 -0.25 -20.62
N VAL A 337 -3.85 -0.02 -20.61
CA VAL A 337 -4.73 -0.13 -21.78
C VAL A 337 -4.36 0.91 -22.84
N ASP A 338 -4.13 2.16 -22.44
CA ASP A 338 -3.70 3.21 -23.39
C ASP A 338 -2.37 2.85 -24.08
N VAL A 339 -1.41 2.31 -23.31
CA VAL A 339 -0.13 1.82 -23.86
C VAL A 339 -0.35 0.68 -24.84
N LEU A 340 -1.16 -0.32 -24.49
CA LEU A 340 -1.47 -1.47 -25.36
C LEU A 340 -2.21 -1.07 -26.64
N ASP A 341 -2.99 0.02 -26.60
CA ASP A 341 -3.66 0.62 -27.74
C ASP A 341 -2.73 1.55 -28.57
N GLY A 342 -1.48 1.75 -28.13
CA GLY A 342 -0.53 2.67 -28.77
C GLY A 342 -0.86 4.16 -28.53
N LYS A 343 -1.61 4.47 -27.48
CA LYS A 343 -1.93 5.82 -27.05
C LYS A 343 -0.97 6.28 -25.94
N THR A 344 -0.89 7.60 -25.73
CA THR A 344 -0.18 8.17 -24.58
C THR A 344 -1.12 8.25 -23.40
N PRO A 345 -0.80 7.63 -22.24
CA PRO A 345 -1.58 7.75 -21.02
C PRO A 345 -1.72 9.20 -20.53
N ALA A 346 -2.87 9.51 -19.92
CA ALA A 346 -3.10 10.80 -19.30
C ALA A 346 -2.39 10.89 -17.94
N THR A 347 -1.65 11.99 -17.73
CA THR A 347 -0.96 12.31 -16.48
C THR A 347 -1.34 13.72 -16.03
N ASP A 348 -1.22 14.02 -14.74
CA ASP A 348 -1.58 15.32 -14.16
C ASP A 348 -0.44 15.96 -13.35
N THR A 349 0.66 15.24 -13.10
CA THR A 349 1.83 15.73 -12.39
C THR A 349 3.10 14.98 -12.82
N THR A 350 4.24 15.31 -12.20
CA THR A 350 5.51 14.57 -12.35
C THR A 350 6.16 14.37 -10.99
N TYR A 351 6.93 13.30 -10.86
CA TYR A 351 7.76 13.04 -9.69
C TYR A 351 9.22 12.83 -10.10
N ASN A 352 10.12 13.61 -9.50
CA ASN A 352 11.54 13.41 -9.70
C ASN A 352 12.01 12.14 -8.99
N ASN A 353 12.58 11.21 -9.74
CA ASN A 353 13.07 9.92 -9.23
C ASN A 353 14.59 9.86 -9.11
N GLU A 354 15.26 11.01 -8.92
CA GLU A 354 16.72 11.19 -8.85
C GLU A 354 17.43 11.02 -10.21
N LYS A 355 16.69 10.68 -11.27
CA LYS A 355 17.22 10.51 -12.63
C LYS A 355 16.45 11.28 -13.68
N ILE A 356 15.13 11.21 -13.62
CA ILE A 356 14.20 11.89 -14.53
C ILE A 356 12.97 12.38 -13.74
N ASP A 357 12.20 13.28 -14.36
CA ASP A 357 10.86 13.61 -13.91
C ASP A 357 9.87 12.62 -14.55
N VAL A 358 9.38 11.68 -13.76
CA VAL A 358 8.45 10.63 -14.20
C VAL A 358 7.05 11.20 -14.33
N PRO A 359 6.40 11.13 -15.51
CA PRO A 359 5.00 11.52 -15.66
C PRO A 359 4.11 10.69 -14.74
N ALA A 360 3.22 11.33 -13.97
CA ALA A 360 2.44 10.66 -12.97
C ALA A 360 0.95 10.98 -13.02
N LYS A 361 0.15 10.04 -12.53
CA LYS A 361 -1.26 10.18 -12.21
C LYS A 361 -1.44 10.12 -10.71
N GLN A 362 -2.04 11.16 -10.13
CA GLN A 362 -2.22 11.30 -8.69
C GLN A 362 -3.69 11.11 -8.30
N THR A 363 -3.95 10.20 -7.37
CA THR A 363 -5.29 9.93 -6.84
C THR A 363 -5.51 10.71 -5.54
N PRO A 364 -6.68 11.34 -5.33
CA PRO A 364 -6.97 12.10 -4.12
C PRO A 364 -7.09 11.19 -2.89
N ILE A 365 -6.95 11.79 -1.71
CA ILE A 365 -7.07 11.15 -0.41
C ILE A 365 -8.25 11.71 0.38
N VAL A 366 -8.73 10.96 1.39
CA VAL A 366 -9.79 11.40 2.31
C VAL A 366 -9.38 11.11 3.76
N VAL A 367 -9.47 12.10 4.64
CA VAL A 367 -9.30 11.86 6.08
C VAL A 367 -10.54 11.17 6.63
N VAL A 368 -10.34 10.04 7.31
CA VAL A 368 -11.40 9.25 7.93
C VAL A 368 -11.21 9.23 9.44
N THR A 369 -12.26 9.60 10.13
CA THR A 369 -12.38 9.60 11.60
C THR A 369 -13.65 8.84 11.97
N LYS A 370 -13.89 8.66 13.28
CA LYS A 370 -15.13 8.05 13.77
C LYS A 370 -16.39 8.71 13.20
N ASP A 371 -16.36 10.03 12.98
CA ASP A 371 -17.53 10.80 12.57
C ASP A 371 -17.95 10.57 11.12
N ASN A 372 -17.00 10.15 10.26
CA ASN A 372 -17.25 9.99 8.82
C ASN A 372 -16.92 8.59 8.26
N VAL A 373 -16.58 7.60 9.11
CA VAL A 373 -16.35 6.20 8.67
C VAL A 373 -17.48 5.72 7.76
N LYS A 374 -18.75 5.95 8.16
CA LYS A 374 -19.90 5.48 7.40
C LYS A 374 -19.96 6.12 6.01
N SER A 375 -19.92 7.44 5.93
CA SER A 375 -20.02 8.14 4.64
C SER A 375 -18.82 7.91 3.74
N ALA A 376 -17.61 7.87 4.30
CA ALA A 376 -16.39 7.72 3.53
C ALA A 376 -16.16 6.28 3.02
N LEU A 377 -16.45 5.28 3.83
CA LEU A 377 -16.07 3.89 3.54
C LEU A 377 -17.25 2.96 3.25
N VAL A 378 -18.40 3.16 3.90
CA VAL A 378 -19.57 2.27 3.73
C VAL A 378 -20.48 2.79 2.62
N ASP A 379 -20.91 4.05 2.68
CA ASP A 379 -21.81 4.62 1.69
C ASP A 379 -21.11 4.75 0.31
N SER A 380 -19.77 4.84 0.30
CA SER A 380 -18.95 4.77 -0.92
C SER A 380 -18.87 3.36 -1.53
N GLY A 381 -19.34 2.33 -0.80
CA GLY A 381 -19.25 0.92 -1.21
C GLY A 381 -17.86 0.31 -1.12
N TYR A 382 -16.93 0.94 -0.38
CA TYR A 382 -15.58 0.37 -0.17
C TYR A 382 -15.64 -0.83 0.78
N TYR A 383 -16.40 -0.70 1.87
CA TYR A 383 -16.70 -1.77 2.82
C TYR A 383 -18.22 -1.97 2.99
N ALA A 384 -18.64 -3.15 3.45
CA ALA A 384 -20.00 -3.37 3.88
C ALA A 384 -20.20 -2.94 5.33
N ALA A 385 -21.37 -2.41 5.68
CA ALA A 385 -21.68 -2.06 7.08
C ALA A 385 -21.54 -3.26 8.03
N SER A 386 -21.86 -4.46 7.54
CA SER A 386 -21.69 -5.73 8.30
C SER A 386 -20.24 -6.10 8.60
N ASP A 387 -19.27 -5.41 8.01
CA ASP A 387 -17.84 -5.63 8.28
C ASP A 387 -17.43 -5.07 9.65
N PHE A 388 -18.24 -4.21 10.25
CA PHE A 388 -17.93 -3.49 11.48
C PHE A 388 -18.99 -3.68 12.55
N THR A 389 -18.56 -3.59 13.82
CA THR A 389 -19.44 -3.57 15.01
C THR A 389 -19.49 -2.16 15.57
N GLY A 390 -20.66 -1.72 16.07
CA GLY A 390 -20.81 -0.39 16.68
C GLY A 390 -20.78 0.78 15.68
N LEU A 391 -20.93 0.52 14.40
CA LEU A 391 -21.11 1.55 13.38
C LEU A 391 -22.61 1.91 13.35
N GLU A 392 -22.97 3.14 13.75
CA GLU A 392 -24.32 3.66 13.76
C GLU A 392 -24.71 4.37 12.44
#